data_c4bf35c594f1336ada2abc691638233b
#
_entry.id   c4bf35c594f1336ada2abc691638233b
#
_cell.length_a   1.000
_cell.length_b   1.000
_cell.length_c   1.000
_cell.angle_alpha   90.00
_cell.angle_beta   90.00
_cell.angle_gamma   90.00
#
_symmetry.space_group_name_H-M   'P 1'
#
loop_
_entity.id
_entity.type
_entity.pdbx_description
1 polymer ?
#
loop_
_entity_poly.entity_id
_entity_poly.type
_entity_poly.pdbx_seq_one_letter_code
_entity_poly.pdbx_strand_id
1 'polypeptide(L)'
;MNNEIITGLLLPFLGTTAGSACVFFMKHELSRNVQRMLAGFAAGVMTAASVWSLIIPAMELAEGMGRLSFIPAVAGFWFGVLFLLLLDTVIPHLHMNAEKAEGVPSKLARTTMMVLAVTLHNIPEGMAVGIVYAGLLHGTAEMSSGGAFALALGIAIQNFPEGAIISMPLRAEGKKKSAAFGGGVLSGAVEPAGALLTILFSSLILPAMPYLLSFAAGAMIYVVVEELIPEISEGEHSNIGVIMFSVGFTVMMALDTALG
;
A
#
# COMPACT_ATOMS: atom_id res chain seq x y z
N MET A 1 -16.36 18.31 -3.55
CA MET A 1 -15.56 17.16 -3.99
C MET A 1 -16.37 16.40 -5.03
N ASN A 2 -15.81 16.21 -6.24
CA ASN A 2 -16.47 15.47 -7.33
C ASN A 2 -16.65 14.00 -6.94
N ASN A 3 -17.69 13.33 -7.49
CA ASN A 3 -17.92 11.89 -7.27
C ASN A 3 -16.70 11.04 -7.65
N GLU A 4 -15.95 11.45 -8.65
CA GLU A 4 -14.71 10.81 -9.09
C GLU A 4 -13.65 10.76 -7.99
N ILE A 5 -13.40 11.88 -7.30
CA ILE A 5 -12.44 11.97 -6.21
C ILE A 5 -12.88 11.08 -5.05
N ILE A 6 -14.15 11.17 -4.66
CA ILE A 6 -14.69 10.32 -3.58
C ILE A 6 -14.49 8.84 -3.90
N THR A 7 -14.79 8.44 -5.15
CA THR A 7 -14.59 7.06 -5.59
C THR A 7 -13.12 6.67 -5.51
N GLY A 8 -12.20 7.51 -6.02
CA GLY A 8 -10.77 7.22 -5.97
C GLY A 8 -10.22 7.09 -4.56
N LEU A 9 -10.65 7.96 -3.63
CA LEU A 9 -10.21 7.89 -2.23
C LEU A 9 -10.74 6.65 -1.48
N LEU A 10 -11.92 6.17 -1.85
CA LEU A 10 -12.54 5.01 -1.21
C LEU A 10 -12.12 3.68 -1.85
N LEU A 11 -11.63 3.70 -3.08
CA LEU A 11 -11.35 2.50 -3.85
C LEU A 11 -10.32 1.56 -3.18
N PRO A 12 -9.17 2.04 -2.67
CA PRO A 12 -8.23 1.22 -1.90
C PRO A 12 -8.90 0.53 -0.71
N PHE A 13 -9.58 1.28 0.12
CA PHE A 13 -10.32 0.78 1.28
C PHE A 13 -11.36 -0.29 0.91
N LEU A 14 -12.03 -0.15 -0.24
CA LEU A 14 -12.96 -1.15 -0.74
C LEU A 14 -12.23 -2.44 -1.13
N GLY A 15 -11.00 -2.35 -1.63
CA GLY A 15 -10.11 -3.49 -1.88
C GLY A 15 -9.82 -4.27 -0.60
N THR A 16 -9.30 -3.60 0.43
CA THR A 16 -9.03 -4.19 1.76
C THR A 16 -10.29 -4.79 2.38
N THR A 17 -11.41 -4.08 2.27
CA THR A 17 -12.71 -4.55 2.79
C THR A 17 -13.19 -5.81 2.07
N ALA A 18 -13.07 -5.85 0.73
CA ALA A 18 -13.47 -7.01 -0.08
C ALA A 18 -12.59 -8.22 0.21
N GLY A 19 -11.27 -8.02 0.35
CA GLY A 19 -10.34 -9.06 0.78
C GLY A 19 -10.68 -9.60 2.17
N SER A 20 -10.94 -8.71 3.11
CA SER A 20 -11.33 -9.09 4.48
C SER A 20 -12.64 -9.89 4.52
N ALA A 21 -13.54 -9.66 3.57
CA ALA A 21 -14.80 -10.41 3.48
C ALA A 21 -14.62 -11.89 3.08
N CYS A 22 -13.44 -12.29 2.59
CA CYS A 22 -13.10 -13.69 2.31
C CYS A 22 -13.33 -14.59 3.54
N VAL A 23 -13.18 -14.06 4.75
CA VAL A 23 -13.42 -14.81 6.01
C VAL A 23 -14.84 -15.36 6.14
N PHE A 24 -15.83 -14.80 5.46
CA PHE A 24 -17.21 -15.29 5.49
C PHE A 24 -17.41 -16.55 4.65
N PHE A 25 -16.64 -16.69 3.58
CA PHE A 25 -16.77 -17.74 2.57
C PHE A 25 -15.78 -18.89 2.78
N MET A 26 -14.57 -18.58 3.25
CA MET A 26 -13.53 -19.58 3.46
C MET A 26 -13.70 -20.30 4.81
N LYS A 27 -13.46 -21.63 4.81
CA LYS A 27 -13.59 -22.49 6.00
C LYS A 27 -12.24 -22.77 6.66
N HIS A 28 -11.16 -22.67 5.92
CA HIS A 28 -9.80 -23.01 6.35
C HIS A 28 -8.87 -21.83 6.13
N GLU A 29 -7.69 -21.87 6.74
CA GLU A 29 -6.61 -20.94 6.50
C GLU A 29 -6.18 -20.96 5.03
N LEU A 30 -5.60 -19.85 4.57
CA LEU A 30 -5.00 -19.79 3.25
C LEU A 30 -3.82 -20.78 3.18
N SER A 31 -3.77 -21.61 2.15
CA SER A 31 -2.60 -22.45 1.95
C SER A 31 -1.38 -21.56 1.67
N ARG A 32 -0.20 -22.04 2.05
CA ARG A 32 1.07 -21.31 1.84
C ARG A 32 1.28 -20.88 0.39
N ASN A 33 0.90 -21.71 -0.58
CA ASN A 33 0.98 -21.34 -1.99
C ASN A 33 0.05 -20.18 -2.36
N VAL A 34 -1.15 -20.14 -1.80
CA VAL A 34 -2.08 -19.02 -2.01
C VAL A 34 -1.54 -17.74 -1.37
N GLN A 35 -0.98 -17.80 -0.17
CA GLN A 35 -0.33 -16.66 0.48
C GLN A 35 0.80 -16.11 -0.41
N ARG A 36 1.72 -16.96 -0.88
CA ARG A 36 2.79 -16.57 -1.80
C ARG A 36 2.28 -15.97 -3.12
N MET A 37 1.18 -16.51 -3.65
CA MET A 37 0.55 -15.95 -4.86
C MET A 37 0.03 -14.53 -4.59
N LEU A 38 -0.66 -14.34 -3.49
CA LEU A 38 -1.24 -13.06 -3.11
C LEU A 38 -0.16 -12.03 -2.79
N ALA A 39 0.82 -12.39 -1.96
CA ALA A 39 1.95 -11.53 -1.62
C ALA A 39 2.80 -11.18 -2.86
N GLY A 40 3.08 -12.15 -3.74
CA GLY A 40 3.78 -11.91 -4.99
C GLY A 40 3.05 -10.93 -5.89
N PHE A 41 1.75 -11.14 -6.07
CA PHE A 41 0.93 -10.26 -6.89
C PHE A 41 0.90 -8.83 -6.33
N ALA A 42 0.64 -8.66 -5.02
CA ALA A 42 0.66 -7.36 -4.37
C ALA A 42 2.02 -6.66 -4.51
N ALA A 43 3.12 -7.36 -4.22
CA ALA A 43 4.48 -6.83 -4.37
C ALA A 43 4.78 -6.34 -5.80
N GLY A 44 4.30 -7.07 -6.82
CA GLY A 44 4.43 -6.66 -8.21
C GLY A 44 3.66 -5.37 -8.53
N VAL A 45 2.39 -5.30 -8.11
CA VAL A 45 1.55 -4.10 -8.30
C VAL A 45 2.18 -2.90 -7.59
N MET A 46 2.56 -3.05 -6.31
CA MET A 46 3.18 -1.97 -5.50
C MET A 46 4.47 -1.47 -6.15
N THR A 47 5.34 -2.38 -6.63
CA THR A 47 6.60 -2.00 -7.29
C THR A 47 6.34 -1.19 -8.56
N ALA A 48 5.41 -1.62 -9.41
CA ALA A 48 5.06 -0.90 -10.62
C ALA A 48 4.43 0.46 -10.32
N ALA A 49 3.45 0.53 -9.40
CA ALA A 49 2.83 1.79 -8.96
C ALA A 49 3.86 2.78 -8.42
N SER A 50 4.82 2.30 -7.60
CA SER A 50 5.90 3.14 -7.06
C SER A 50 6.73 3.80 -8.16
N VAL A 51 6.98 3.09 -9.27
CA VAL A 51 7.78 3.62 -10.39
C VAL A 51 6.94 4.53 -11.28
N TRP A 52 5.85 4.01 -11.86
CA TRP A 52 5.10 4.72 -12.91
C TRP A 52 4.20 5.81 -12.35
N SER A 53 3.46 5.53 -11.29
CA SER A 53 2.48 6.48 -10.77
C SER A 53 3.06 7.48 -9.75
N LEU A 54 4.27 7.24 -9.21
CA LEU A 54 4.84 8.09 -8.15
C LEU A 54 6.22 8.66 -8.49
N ILE A 55 7.24 7.82 -8.78
CA ILE A 55 8.62 8.30 -9.00
C ILE A 55 8.75 9.06 -10.32
N ILE A 56 8.18 8.53 -11.41
CA ILE A 56 8.25 9.19 -12.72
C ILE A 56 7.56 10.55 -12.67
N PRO A 57 6.29 10.68 -12.21
CA PRO A 57 5.66 11.99 -12.06
C PRO A 57 6.41 12.94 -11.10
N ALA A 58 7.02 12.42 -10.05
CA ALA A 58 7.85 13.25 -9.16
C ALA A 58 9.05 13.87 -9.87
N MET A 59 9.70 13.14 -10.76
CA MET A 59 10.81 13.66 -11.55
C MET A 59 10.35 14.64 -12.64
N GLU A 60 9.21 14.39 -13.27
CA GLU A 60 8.58 15.27 -14.25
C GLU A 60 8.20 16.61 -13.62
N LEU A 61 7.58 16.61 -12.44
CA LEU A 61 7.28 17.82 -11.66
C LEU A 61 8.54 18.64 -11.31
N ALA A 62 9.71 18.01 -11.28
CA ALA A 62 10.99 18.63 -10.99
C ALA A 62 11.81 18.96 -12.26
N GLU A 63 11.28 18.82 -13.47
CA GLU A 63 12.02 19.05 -14.74
C GLU A 63 12.66 20.43 -14.82
N GLY A 64 12.05 21.45 -14.20
CA GLY A 64 12.62 22.80 -14.11
C GLY A 64 14.00 22.86 -13.45
N MET A 65 14.41 21.82 -12.69
CA MET A 65 15.75 21.68 -12.11
C MET A 65 16.78 21.09 -13.10
N GLY A 66 16.40 20.76 -14.32
CA GLY A 66 17.27 20.20 -15.34
C GLY A 66 17.91 18.88 -14.89
N ARG A 67 19.25 18.81 -14.91
CA ARG A 67 19.98 17.59 -14.51
C ARG A 67 19.83 17.21 -13.02
N LEU A 68 19.28 18.08 -12.20
CA LEU A 68 19.08 17.87 -10.77
C LEU A 68 17.63 17.46 -10.42
N SER A 69 16.77 17.20 -11.41
CA SER A 69 15.38 16.79 -11.23
C SER A 69 15.22 15.49 -10.41
N PHE A 70 16.25 14.65 -10.36
CA PHE A 70 16.26 13.43 -9.54
C PHE A 70 16.41 13.72 -8.03
N ILE A 71 16.87 14.89 -7.61
CA ILE A 71 17.15 15.20 -6.20
C ILE A 71 15.89 15.11 -5.33
N PRO A 72 14.76 15.76 -5.67
CA PRO A 72 13.52 15.61 -4.93
C PRO A 72 13.06 14.14 -4.84
N ALA A 73 13.18 13.41 -5.96
CA ALA A 73 12.79 12.01 -6.01
C ALA A 73 13.66 11.14 -5.07
N VAL A 74 14.98 11.29 -5.12
CA VAL A 74 15.91 10.56 -4.23
C VAL A 74 15.68 10.92 -2.76
N ALA A 75 15.58 12.22 -2.45
CA ALA A 75 15.38 12.68 -1.09
C ALA A 75 14.04 12.18 -0.52
N GLY A 76 12.95 12.35 -1.27
CA GLY A 76 11.62 11.88 -0.85
C GLY A 76 11.61 10.36 -0.64
N PHE A 77 12.17 9.60 -1.58
CA PHE A 77 12.27 8.14 -1.48
C PHE A 77 12.96 7.69 -0.18
N TRP A 78 14.14 8.24 0.11
CA TRP A 78 14.84 7.92 1.35
C TRP A 78 14.08 8.35 2.60
N PHE A 79 13.38 9.49 2.55
CA PHE A 79 12.50 9.88 3.66
C PHE A 79 11.39 8.88 3.89
N GLY A 80 10.77 8.34 2.83
CA GLY A 80 9.75 7.28 2.93
C GLY A 80 10.30 6.00 3.56
N VAL A 81 11.44 5.52 3.08
CA VAL A 81 12.13 4.34 3.64
C VAL A 81 12.45 4.54 5.12
N LEU A 82 13.07 5.67 5.48
CA LEU A 82 13.46 5.95 6.86
C LEU A 82 12.26 6.17 7.78
N PHE A 83 11.17 6.71 7.26
CA PHE A 83 9.93 6.89 8.00
C PHE A 83 9.32 5.54 8.39
N LEU A 84 9.21 4.59 7.44
CA LEU A 84 8.70 3.24 7.74
C LEU A 84 9.64 2.49 8.68
N LEU A 85 10.94 2.54 8.44
CA LEU A 85 11.93 1.96 9.34
C LEU A 85 11.80 2.49 10.77
N LEU A 86 11.55 3.80 10.93
CA LEU A 86 11.29 4.40 12.24
C LEU A 86 10.00 3.87 12.86
N LEU A 87 8.91 3.78 12.09
CA LEU A 87 7.64 3.24 12.58
C LEU A 87 7.80 1.78 13.04
N ASP A 88 8.49 0.95 12.27
CA ASP A 88 8.76 -0.45 12.61
C ASP A 88 9.57 -0.59 13.91
N THR A 89 10.54 0.32 14.12
CA THR A 89 11.34 0.29 15.36
C THR A 89 10.59 0.80 16.59
N VAL A 90 9.57 1.66 16.41
CA VAL A 90 8.85 2.32 17.52
C VAL A 90 7.50 1.67 17.81
N ILE A 91 6.75 1.27 16.79
CA ILE A 91 5.40 0.74 16.99
C ILE A 91 5.44 -0.77 17.19
N PRO A 92 4.86 -1.29 18.29
CA PRO A 92 4.80 -2.74 18.51
C PRO A 92 3.87 -3.38 17.48
N HIS A 93 4.43 -4.20 16.59
CA HIS A 93 3.71 -4.88 15.53
C HIS A 93 4.24 -6.31 15.35
N LEU A 94 3.55 -7.13 14.60
CA LEU A 94 3.92 -8.51 14.34
C LEU A 94 3.55 -8.90 12.91
N HIS A 95 4.54 -9.29 12.14
CA HIS A 95 4.33 -9.87 10.82
C HIS A 95 3.69 -11.26 10.91
N MET A 96 2.95 -11.66 9.90
CA MET A 96 2.06 -12.82 9.93
C MET A 96 2.76 -14.12 10.35
N ASN A 97 3.95 -14.38 9.84
CA ASN A 97 4.72 -15.60 10.10
C ASN A 97 5.82 -15.42 11.15
N ALA A 98 5.94 -14.24 11.77
CA ALA A 98 6.95 -13.97 12.78
C ALA A 98 6.59 -14.58 14.15
N GLU A 99 7.57 -15.19 14.82
CA GLU A 99 7.40 -15.68 16.19
C GLU A 99 7.57 -14.56 17.22
N LYS A 100 8.34 -13.52 16.90
CA LYS A 100 8.65 -12.40 17.79
C LYS A 100 8.08 -11.12 17.24
N ALA A 101 7.47 -10.33 18.12
CA ALA A 101 7.01 -8.99 17.80
C ALA A 101 8.21 -8.03 17.61
N GLU A 102 8.05 -7.09 16.72
CA GLU A 102 8.97 -5.99 16.47
C GLU A 102 8.49 -4.71 17.16
N GLY A 103 9.34 -3.67 17.16
CA GLY A 103 9.07 -2.42 17.86
C GLY A 103 9.32 -2.49 19.36
N VAL A 104 8.78 -1.51 20.10
CA VAL A 104 8.95 -1.42 21.56
C VAL A 104 8.21 -2.57 22.26
N PRO A 105 8.80 -3.21 23.29
CA PRO A 105 8.14 -4.27 24.04
C PRO A 105 6.73 -3.86 24.50
N SER A 106 5.73 -4.65 24.15
CA SER A 106 4.34 -4.34 24.41
C SER A 106 3.58 -5.55 24.98
N LYS A 107 2.49 -5.27 25.73
CA LYS A 107 1.54 -6.28 26.21
C LYS A 107 0.32 -6.43 25.29
N LEU A 108 0.36 -5.86 24.09
CA LEU A 108 -0.73 -5.98 23.12
C LEU A 108 -0.92 -7.44 22.71
N ALA A 109 -2.17 -7.81 22.47
CA ALA A 109 -2.48 -9.14 21.97
C ALA A 109 -1.84 -9.34 20.58
N ARG A 110 -1.39 -10.57 20.27
CA ARG A 110 -0.81 -10.94 18.97
C ARG A 110 -1.68 -10.44 17.80
N THR A 111 -2.99 -10.67 17.87
CA THR A 111 -3.97 -10.21 16.87
C THR A 111 -3.96 -8.70 16.66
N THR A 112 -3.79 -7.91 17.72
CA THR A 112 -3.71 -6.44 17.61
C THR A 112 -2.42 -6.00 16.94
N MET A 113 -1.30 -6.63 17.24
CA MET A 113 -0.01 -6.34 16.62
C MET A 113 0.00 -6.68 15.13
N MET A 114 -0.66 -7.77 14.71
CA MET A 114 -0.84 -8.12 13.30
C MET A 114 -1.67 -7.08 12.54
N VAL A 115 -2.77 -6.60 13.13
CA VAL A 115 -3.58 -5.53 12.52
C VAL A 115 -2.78 -4.24 12.43
N LEU A 116 -1.96 -3.92 13.44
CA LEU A 116 -1.11 -2.72 13.43
C LEU A 116 -0.05 -2.79 12.32
N ALA A 117 0.58 -3.94 12.07
CA ALA A 117 1.55 -4.09 10.99
C ALA A 117 0.96 -3.59 9.67
N VAL A 118 -0.14 -4.17 9.21
CA VAL A 118 -0.76 -3.77 7.94
C VAL A 118 -1.35 -2.35 7.99
N THR A 119 -1.85 -1.90 9.15
CA THR A 119 -2.31 -0.51 9.30
C THR A 119 -1.19 0.49 9.01
N LEU A 120 0.05 0.20 9.44
CA LEU A 120 1.21 1.04 9.17
C LEU A 120 1.53 1.14 7.67
N HIS A 121 1.38 0.04 6.95
CA HIS A 121 1.62 -0.03 5.52
C HIS A 121 0.54 0.71 4.71
N ASN A 122 -0.71 0.67 5.15
CA ASN A 122 -1.84 1.33 4.48
C ASN A 122 -1.80 2.87 4.61
N ILE A 123 -1.04 3.44 5.57
CA ILE A 123 -0.90 4.90 5.72
C ILE A 123 -0.25 5.54 4.48
N PRO A 124 0.95 5.11 4.02
CA PRO A 124 1.58 5.62 2.80
C PRO A 124 0.73 5.43 1.54
N GLU A 125 -0.02 4.35 1.45
CA GLU A 125 -0.91 4.08 0.32
C GLU A 125 -2.05 5.10 0.23
N GLY A 126 -2.71 5.35 1.35
CA GLY A 126 -3.73 6.39 1.44
C GLY A 126 -3.16 7.77 1.12
N MET A 127 -1.96 8.08 1.64
CA MET A 127 -1.26 9.33 1.33
C MET A 127 -0.94 9.43 -0.17
N ALA A 128 -0.45 8.38 -0.82
CA ALA A 128 -0.15 8.35 -2.26
C ALA A 128 -1.36 8.76 -3.09
N VAL A 129 -2.50 8.11 -2.86
CA VAL A 129 -3.77 8.46 -3.52
C VAL A 129 -4.14 9.92 -3.24
N GLY A 130 -4.06 10.35 -1.99
CA GLY A 130 -4.38 11.72 -1.59
C GLY A 130 -3.50 12.77 -2.27
N ILE A 131 -2.18 12.53 -2.42
CA ILE A 131 -1.24 13.42 -3.10
C ILE A 131 -1.60 13.57 -4.58
N VAL A 132 -1.84 12.45 -5.27
CA VAL A 132 -2.18 12.46 -6.70
C VAL A 132 -3.52 13.17 -6.94
N TYR A 133 -4.55 12.88 -6.15
CA TYR A 133 -5.83 13.59 -6.25
C TYR A 133 -5.76 15.06 -5.82
N ALA A 134 -4.87 15.43 -4.90
CA ALA A 134 -4.61 16.83 -4.57
C ALA A 134 -4.00 17.57 -5.76
N GLY A 135 -3.03 16.96 -6.46
CA GLY A 135 -2.46 17.49 -7.69
C GLY A 135 -3.50 17.68 -8.79
N LEU A 136 -4.33 16.67 -9.02
CA LEU A 136 -5.44 16.73 -9.98
C LEU A 136 -6.42 17.87 -9.65
N LEU A 137 -6.81 18.05 -8.38
CA LEU A 137 -7.71 19.12 -7.93
C LEU A 137 -7.17 20.52 -8.20
N HIS A 138 -5.85 20.69 -8.17
CA HIS A 138 -5.20 21.98 -8.40
C HIS A 138 -4.69 22.16 -9.84
N GLY A 139 -5.01 21.22 -10.73
CA GLY A 139 -4.67 21.33 -12.17
C GLY A 139 -3.19 21.18 -12.45
N THR A 140 -2.47 20.37 -11.66
CA THR A 140 -1.07 20.03 -11.91
C THR A 140 -0.98 19.26 -13.23
N ALA A 141 -0.18 19.75 -14.19
CA ALA A 141 -0.18 19.27 -15.58
C ALA A 141 0.21 17.80 -15.73
N GLU A 142 1.03 17.29 -14.81
CA GLU A 142 1.55 15.93 -14.79
C GLU A 142 0.55 14.93 -14.15
N MET A 143 -0.60 15.41 -13.65
CA MET A 143 -1.63 14.59 -13.01
C MET A 143 -2.87 14.50 -13.88
N SER A 144 -3.09 13.33 -14.49
CA SER A 144 -4.32 13.03 -15.22
C SER A 144 -5.38 12.37 -14.32
N SER A 145 -6.64 12.53 -14.67
CA SER A 145 -7.75 11.81 -14.03
C SER A 145 -7.61 10.28 -14.19
N GLY A 146 -7.16 9.86 -15.37
CA GLY A 146 -6.91 8.46 -15.67
C GLY A 146 -5.77 7.87 -14.85
N GLY A 147 -4.64 8.57 -14.73
CA GLY A 147 -3.51 8.15 -13.90
C GLY A 147 -3.86 8.09 -12.42
N ALA A 148 -4.60 9.08 -11.91
CA ALA A 148 -5.11 9.07 -10.53
C ALA A 148 -6.02 7.86 -10.27
N PHE A 149 -6.90 7.53 -11.21
CA PHE A 149 -7.77 6.37 -11.11
C PHE A 149 -6.98 5.06 -11.25
N ALA A 150 -5.98 4.98 -12.15
CA ALA A 150 -5.11 3.82 -12.32
C ALA A 150 -4.36 3.49 -11.03
N LEU A 151 -3.77 4.50 -10.37
CA LEU A 151 -3.12 4.33 -9.07
C LEU A 151 -4.11 3.83 -8.01
N ALA A 152 -5.25 4.47 -7.85
CA ALA A 152 -6.26 4.08 -6.86
C ALA A 152 -6.78 2.66 -7.11
N LEU A 153 -6.99 2.27 -8.37
CA LEU A 153 -7.41 0.92 -8.75
C LEU A 153 -6.30 -0.10 -8.52
N GLY A 154 -5.06 0.22 -8.85
CA GLY A 154 -3.90 -0.62 -8.58
C GLY A 154 -3.76 -0.92 -7.09
N ILE A 155 -3.84 0.12 -6.25
CA ILE A 155 -3.81 -0.03 -4.80
C ILE A 155 -5.01 -0.85 -4.31
N ALA A 156 -6.22 -0.65 -4.83
CA ALA A 156 -7.38 -1.46 -4.47
C ALA A 156 -7.20 -2.95 -4.80
N ILE A 157 -6.58 -3.25 -5.94
CA ILE A 157 -6.33 -4.62 -6.37
C ILE A 157 -5.30 -5.31 -5.47
N GLN A 158 -4.22 -4.62 -5.07
CA GLN A 158 -3.22 -5.19 -4.15
C GLN A 158 -3.75 -5.32 -2.71
N ASN A 159 -4.61 -4.40 -2.27
CA ASN A 159 -5.20 -4.41 -0.93
C ASN A 159 -6.23 -5.55 -0.73
N PHE A 160 -6.77 -6.11 -1.80
CA PHE A 160 -7.62 -7.30 -1.69
C PHE A 160 -6.85 -8.50 -1.08
N PRO A 161 -5.65 -8.90 -1.58
CA PRO A 161 -4.77 -9.82 -0.87
C PRO A 161 -4.54 -9.46 0.61
N GLU A 162 -4.20 -8.22 0.90
CA GLU A 162 -3.86 -7.77 2.25
C GLU A 162 -5.02 -7.92 3.23
N GLY A 163 -6.23 -7.52 2.83
CA GLY A 163 -7.43 -7.72 3.64
C GLY A 163 -7.70 -9.20 3.97
N ALA A 164 -7.46 -10.10 3.02
CA ALA A 164 -7.58 -11.54 3.23
C ALA A 164 -6.48 -12.06 4.18
N ILE A 165 -5.24 -11.61 3.99
CA ILE A 165 -4.08 -11.96 4.82
C ILE A 165 -4.28 -11.54 6.28
N ILE A 166 -4.99 -10.46 6.58
CA ILE A 166 -5.31 -10.07 7.96
C ILE A 166 -6.47 -10.89 8.52
N SER A 167 -7.59 -10.93 7.80
CA SER A 167 -8.83 -11.46 8.33
C SER A 167 -8.80 -12.98 8.54
N MET A 168 -8.08 -13.71 7.71
CA MET A 168 -8.01 -15.17 7.79
C MET A 168 -7.22 -15.67 9.01
N PRO A 169 -6.01 -15.18 9.32
CA PRO A 169 -5.32 -15.55 10.57
C PRO A 169 -6.08 -15.14 11.83
N LEU A 170 -6.71 -13.96 11.84
CA LEU A 170 -7.55 -13.55 12.96
C LEU A 170 -8.69 -14.57 13.23
N ARG A 171 -9.24 -15.13 12.16
CA ARG A 171 -10.24 -16.19 12.28
C ARG A 171 -9.63 -17.50 12.78
N ALA A 172 -8.44 -17.85 12.31
CA ALA A 172 -7.72 -19.06 12.73
C ALA A 172 -7.38 -19.03 14.24
N GLU A 173 -7.05 -17.86 14.77
CA GLU A 173 -6.84 -17.65 16.22
C GLU A 173 -8.13 -17.67 17.04
N GLY A 174 -9.27 -18.06 16.46
CA GLY A 174 -10.54 -18.28 17.17
C GLY A 174 -11.46 -17.06 17.25
N LYS A 175 -11.12 -15.93 16.62
CA LYS A 175 -12.02 -14.76 16.55
C LYS A 175 -13.29 -15.11 15.79
N LYS A 176 -14.41 -14.47 16.14
CA LYS A 176 -15.65 -14.58 15.35
C LYS A 176 -15.42 -14.00 13.95
N LYS A 177 -16.09 -14.54 12.92
CA LYS A 177 -15.96 -14.05 11.53
C LYS A 177 -16.17 -12.54 11.41
N SER A 178 -17.17 -11.99 12.11
CA SER A 178 -17.43 -10.54 12.12
C SER A 178 -16.30 -9.74 12.77
N ALA A 179 -15.67 -10.26 13.82
CA ALA A 179 -14.53 -9.59 14.46
C ALA A 179 -13.27 -9.66 13.59
N ALA A 180 -13.02 -10.78 12.93
CA ALA A 180 -11.93 -10.94 11.99
C ALA A 180 -12.09 -10.02 10.76
N PHE A 181 -13.30 -9.97 10.19
CA PHE A 181 -13.66 -9.01 9.14
C PHE A 181 -13.45 -7.56 9.60
N GLY A 182 -13.97 -7.21 10.80
CA GLY A 182 -13.81 -5.88 11.37
C GLY A 182 -12.35 -5.46 11.58
N GLY A 183 -11.46 -6.41 11.92
CA GLY A 183 -10.02 -6.18 12.04
C GLY A 183 -9.40 -5.75 10.70
N GLY A 184 -9.72 -6.45 9.62
CA GLY A 184 -9.24 -6.07 8.29
C GLY A 184 -9.86 -4.75 7.78
N VAL A 185 -11.16 -4.53 7.99
CA VAL A 185 -11.78 -3.24 7.65
C VAL A 185 -11.14 -2.08 8.42
N LEU A 186 -10.81 -2.29 9.69
CA LEU A 186 -10.18 -1.26 10.52
C LEU A 186 -8.76 -0.93 10.04
N SER A 187 -7.99 -1.94 9.62
CA SER A 187 -6.65 -1.69 9.07
C SER A 187 -6.68 -0.86 7.78
N GLY A 188 -7.69 -1.07 6.92
CA GLY A 188 -7.87 -0.27 5.70
C GLY A 188 -8.46 1.12 5.93
N ALA A 189 -9.10 1.39 7.07
CA ALA A 189 -9.76 2.67 7.33
C ALA A 189 -8.80 3.87 7.37
N VAL A 190 -7.50 3.64 7.56
CA VAL A 190 -6.47 4.68 7.52
C VAL A 190 -6.18 5.18 6.10
N GLU A 191 -6.51 4.41 5.07
CA GLU A 191 -6.31 4.78 3.67
C GLU A 191 -7.17 6.01 3.27
N PRO A 192 -8.52 5.98 3.36
CA PRO A 192 -9.32 7.15 3.07
C PRO A 192 -9.07 8.29 4.07
N ALA A 193 -8.70 7.99 5.32
CA ALA A 193 -8.34 9.02 6.29
C ALA A 193 -7.05 9.75 5.89
N GLY A 194 -5.99 9.01 5.52
CA GLY A 194 -4.72 9.55 5.03
C GLY A 194 -4.92 10.35 3.75
N ALA A 195 -5.67 9.81 2.78
CA ALA A 195 -5.98 10.50 1.54
C ALA A 195 -6.76 11.81 1.77
N LEU A 196 -7.77 11.80 2.64
CA LEU A 196 -8.53 12.99 2.98
C LEU A 196 -7.68 14.04 3.67
N LEU A 197 -6.85 13.66 4.64
CA LEU A 197 -5.93 14.57 5.32
C LEU A 197 -4.96 15.21 4.32
N THR A 198 -4.42 14.45 3.39
CA THR A 198 -3.54 14.95 2.33
C THR A 198 -4.25 16.00 1.46
N ILE A 199 -5.50 15.76 1.06
CA ILE A 199 -6.29 16.75 0.31
C ILE A 199 -6.60 18.00 1.14
N LEU A 200 -6.94 17.85 2.41
CA LEU A 200 -7.21 18.99 3.30
C LEU A 200 -6.00 19.91 3.47
N PHE A 201 -4.80 19.33 3.46
CA PHE A 201 -3.54 20.09 3.54
C PHE A 201 -2.88 20.33 2.18
N SER A 202 -3.63 20.20 1.08
CA SER A 202 -3.09 20.30 -0.30
C SER A 202 -2.32 21.58 -0.57
N SER A 203 -2.72 22.73 -0.01
CA SER A 203 -2.00 24.02 -0.18
C SER A 203 -0.56 23.97 0.36
N LEU A 204 -0.30 23.17 1.40
CA LEU A 204 1.04 22.94 1.95
C LEU A 204 1.79 21.85 1.18
N ILE A 205 1.06 20.91 0.62
CA ILE A 205 1.57 19.71 -0.06
C ILE A 205 2.05 20.02 -1.47
N LEU A 206 1.33 20.85 -2.23
CA LEU A 206 1.63 21.14 -3.62
C LEU A 206 3.08 21.58 -3.88
N PRO A 207 3.68 22.51 -3.11
CA PRO A 207 5.07 22.91 -3.35
C PRO A 207 6.09 21.79 -3.07
N ALA A 208 5.72 20.82 -2.23
CA ALA A 208 6.55 19.68 -1.84
C ALA A 208 6.19 18.38 -2.59
N MET A 209 5.29 18.46 -3.58
CA MET A 209 4.71 17.30 -4.26
C MET A 209 5.73 16.31 -4.83
N PRO A 210 6.84 16.74 -5.50
CA PRO A 210 7.86 15.82 -5.96
C PRO A 210 8.50 14.97 -4.85
N TYR A 211 8.71 15.60 -3.68
CA TYR A 211 9.23 14.89 -2.50
C TYR A 211 8.21 13.93 -1.91
N LEU A 212 6.93 14.32 -1.86
CA LEU A 212 5.88 13.55 -1.23
C LEU A 212 5.44 12.34 -2.06
N LEU A 213 5.38 12.47 -3.39
CA LEU A 213 5.17 11.34 -4.28
C LEU A 213 6.27 10.29 -4.11
N SER A 214 7.52 10.73 -4.12
CA SER A 214 8.66 9.84 -3.93
C SER A 214 8.76 9.29 -2.50
N PHE A 215 8.30 10.03 -1.51
CA PHE A 215 8.14 9.54 -0.13
C PHE A 215 7.17 8.35 -0.08
N ALA A 216 6.01 8.47 -0.70
CA ALA A 216 5.05 7.38 -0.76
C ALA A 216 5.63 6.16 -1.49
N ALA A 217 6.33 6.38 -2.62
CA ALA A 217 7.03 5.33 -3.34
C ALA A 217 8.09 4.62 -2.48
N GLY A 218 8.91 5.38 -1.75
CA GLY A 218 9.94 4.83 -0.86
C GLY A 218 9.35 4.00 0.28
N ALA A 219 8.25 4.46 0.87
CA ALA A 219 7.52 3.71 1.89
C ALA A 219 6.91 2.42 1.32
N MET A 220 6.30 2.46 0.14
CA MET A 220 5.75 1.26 -0.52
C MET A 220 6.85 0.24 -0.87
N ILE A 221 8.01 0.70 -1.40
CA ILE A 221 9.14 -0.19 -1.68
C ILE A 221 9.72 -0.79 -0.39
N TYR A 222 9.74 -0.04 0.71
CA TYR A 222 10.11 -0.59 2.02
C TYR A 222 9.24 -1.80 2.38
N VAL A 223 7.92 -1.67 2.31
CA VAL A 223 6.98 -2.77 2.57
C VAL A 223 7.21 -3.97 1.65
N VAL A 224 7.43 -3.72 0.36
CA VAL A 224 7.72 -4.79 -0.61
C VAL A 224 8.95 -5.59 -0.19
N VAL A 225 10.02 -4.92 0.21
CA VAL A 225 11.31 -5.57 0.52
C VAL A 225 11.31 -6.21 1.91
N GLU A 226 10.72 -5.52 2.89
CA GLU A 226 10.72 -5.93 4.30
C GLU A 226 9.71 -7.04 4.58
N GLU A 227 8.52 -6.99 3.98
CA GLU A 227 7.43 -7.90 4.30
C GLU A 227 7.10 -8.87 3.15
N LEU A 228 6.77 -8.35 1.96
CA LEU A 228 6.21 -9.17 0.89
C LEU A 228 7.26 -10.11 0.25
N ILE A 229 8.49 -9.66 0.04
CA ILE A 229 9.56 -10.53 -0.52
C ILE A 229 9.92 -11.66 0.45
N PRO A 230 10.13 -11.45 1.75
CA PRO A 230 10.29 -12.53 2.70
C PRO A 230 9.13 -13.53 2.70
N GLU A 231 7.88 -13.08 2.68
CA GLU A 231 6.69 -13.94 2.62
C GLU A 231 6.65 -14.81 1.36
N ILE A 232 7.00 -14.25 0.20
CA ILE A 232 7.14 -14.98 -1.05
C ILE A 232 8.19 -16.10 -0.96
N SER A 233 9.29 -15.83 -0.26
CA SER A 233 10.49 -16.69 -0.20
C SER A 233 10.44 -17.72 0.92
N GLU A 234 9.49 -17.64 1.85
CA GLU A 234 9.42 -18.49 3.03
C GLU A 234 9.17 -19.96 2.70
N GLY A 235 9.95 -20.89 3.30
CA GLY A 235 9.78 -22.35 3.20
C GLY A 235 10.43 -22.97 1.94
N GLU A 236 9.80 -24.00 1.35
CA GLU A 236 10.37 -24.69 0.18
C GLU A 236 10.39 -23.80 -1.06
N HIS A 237 11.43 -23.96 -1.90
CA HIS A 237 11.58 -23.20 -3.13
C HIS A 237 10.36 -23.35 -4.04
N SER A 238 9.83 -22.23 -4.53
CA SER A 238 8.69 -22.20 -5.46
C SER A 238 8.77 -20.97 -6.37
N ASN A 239 8.52 -21.16 -7.65
CA ASN A 239 8.48 -20.06 -8.63
C ASN A 239 7.15 -19.29 -8.62
N ILE A 240 6.18 -19.73 -7.82
CA ILE A 240 4.81 -19.20 -7.85
C ILE A 240 4.79 -17.70 -7.49
N GLY A 241 5.55 -17.32 -6.46
CA GLY A 241 5.65 -15.92 -6.03
C GLY A 241 6.26 -15.02 -7.10
N VAL A 242 7.35 -15.47 -7.75
CA VAL A 242 8.00 -14.72 -8.84
C VAL A 242 7.08 -14.57 -10.04
N ILE A 243 6.35 -15.62 -10.41
CA ILE A 243 5.38 -15.55 -11.52
C ILE A 243 4.28 -14.54 -11.17
N MET A 244 3.72 -14.60 -9.97
CA MET A 244 2.65 -13.71 -9.54
C MET A 244 3.13 -12.27 -9.35
N PHE A 245 4.37 -12.05 -8.89
CA PHE A 245 5.02 -10.73 -8.92
C PHE A 245 5.04 -10.17 -10.34
N SER A 246 5.50 -10.95 -11.31
CA SER A 246 5.55 -10.53 -12.72
C SER A 246 4.16 -10.23 -13.28
N VAL A 247 3.14 -11.01 -12.89
CA VAL A 247 1.74 -10.74 -13.27
C VAL A 247 1.26 -9.42 -12.67
N GLY A 248 1.44 -9.21 -11.35
CA GLY A 248 1.03 -7.97 -10.69
C GLY A 248 1.72 -6.74 -11.27
N PHE A 249 3.04 -6.83 -11.48
CA PHE A 249 3.84 -5.78 -12.10
C PHE A 249 3.33 -5.41 -13.49
N THR A 250 3.08 -6.40 -14.35
CA THR A 250 2.62 -6.15 -15.72
C THR A 250 1.18 -5.66 -15.77
N VAL A 251 0.31 -6.12 -14.86
CA VAL A 251 -1.06 -5.60 -14.73
C VAL A 251 -1.05 -4.12 -14.37
N MET A 252 -0.26 -3.72 -13.35
CA MET A 252 -0.19 -2.32 -12.95
C MET A 252 0.45 -1.44 -14.01
N MET A 253 1.55 -1.89 -14.63
CA MET A 253 2.17 -1.18 -15.75
C MET A 253 1.18 -0.95 -16.91
N ALA A 254 0.36 -1.96 -17.22
CA ALA A 254 -0.65 -1.85 -18.27
C ALA A 254 -1.78 -0.89 -17.87
N LEU A 255 -2.25 -0.93 -16.61
CA LEU A 255 -3.27 0.00 -16.11
C LEU A 255 -2.78 1.44 -16.17
N ASP A 256 -1.58 1.70 -15.69
CA ASP A 256 -0.98 3.04 -15.68
C ASP A 256 -0.83 3.58 -17.11
N THR A 257 -0.28 2.78 -18.03
CA THR A 257 -0.07 3.19 -19.42
C THR A 257 -1.37 3.33 -20.21
N ALA A 258 -2.40 2.52 -19.92
CA ALA A 258 -3.65 2.53 -20.68
C ALA A 258 -4.65 3.59 -20.19
N LEU A 259 -4.57 4.00 -18.93
CA LEU A 259 -5.48 4.96 -18.31
C LEU A 259 -4.81 6.31 -18.04
N GLY A 260 -3.49 6.31 -17.76
CA GLY A 260 -2.69 7.52 -17.51
C GLY A 260 -2.32 8.24 -18.77
#